data_e36b28b9d5b11c806ef62b1297a1c650
#
_entry.id   e36b28b9d5b11c806ef62b1297a1c650
#
_cell.length_a   1.000
_cell.length_b   1.000
_cell.length_c   1.000
_cell.angle_alpha   90.00
_cell.angle_beta   90.00
_cell.angle_gamma   90.00
#
_symmetry.space_group_name_H-M   'P 1'
#
loop_
_entity.id
_entity.type
_entity.pdbx_description
1 polymer ?
#
loop_
_entity_poly.entity_id
_entity_poly.type
_entity_poly.pdbx_seq_one_letter_code
_entity_poly.pdbx_strand_id
1 'polypeptide(L)'
;MRSFPILLLMLALPAWAAPLPTYELAISDGRFTPPSLTVPAGQRFKIIVRNVGQGPIEFESLPLRVEKVLGPGVTSFVVIHPLKPGRYTFFDEFHLDLPGGYIEAQ
;
A
#
# COMPACT_ATOMS: atom_id res chain seq x y z
N MET A 1 11.32 33.23 -52.62
CA MET A 1 11.69 32.44 -51.44
C MET A 1 10.49 31.63 -50.95
N ARG A 2 10.59 30.33 -51.01
CA ARG A 2 9.56 29.46 -50.49
C ARG A 2 9.91 29.12 -49.05
N SER A 3 9.07 29.58 -48.06
CA SER A 3 9.18 29.14 -46.68
C SER A 3 8.50 27.79 -46.54
N PHE A 4 9.24 26.78 -46.12
CA PHE A 4 8.69 25.48 -45.81
C PHE A 4 8.23 25.50 -44.33
N PRO A 5 6.97 25.11 -44.06
CA PRO A 5 6.57 24.96 -42.67
C PRO A 5 7.38 23.83 -42.06
N ILE A 6 8.07 24.13 -40.99
CA ILE A 6 8.71 23.11 -40.17
C ILE A 6 7.60 22.38 -39.47
N LEU A 7 7.30 21.15 -39.91
CA LEU A 7 6.38 20.28 -39.20
C LEU A 7 7.12 19.76 -37.96
N LEU A 8 6.83 20.38 -36.81
CA LEU A 8 7.35 19.87 -35.56
C LEU A 8 6.54 18.62 -35.23
N LEU A 9 7.09 17.45 -35.56
CA LEU A 9 6.50 16.19 -35.19
C LEU A 9 6.73 16.02 -33.70
N MET A 10 5.75 16.39 -32.88
CA MET A 10 5.74 16.02 -31.48
C MET A 10 5.49 14.52 -31.38
N LEU A 11 6.58 13.76 -31.22
CA LEU A 11 6.46 12.38 -30.80
C LEU A 11 5.94 12.38 -29.37
N ALA A 12 4.66 12.10 -29.21
CA ALA A 12 4.13 11.81 -27.90
C ALA A 12 4.80 10.52 -27.42
N LEU A 13 5.74 10.66 -26.49
CA LEU A 13 6.27 9.51 -25.76
C LEU A 13 5.12 8.91 -24.96
N PRO A 14 4.95 7.55 -24.98
CA PRO A 14 3.96 6.93 -24.15
C PRO A 14 4.23 7.33 -22.70
N ALA A 15 3.22 7.96 -22.07
CA ALA A 15 3.28 8.23 -20.64
C ALA A 15 3.25 6.88 -19.93
N TRP A 16 4.40 6.39 -19.52
CA TRP A 16 4.47 5.24 -18.62
C TRP A 16 3.98 5.72 -17.27
N ALA A 17 2.82 5.21 -16.82
CA ALA A 17 2.40 5.43 -15.47
C ALA A 17 3.50 4.89 -14.55
N ALA A 18 4.03 5.73 -13.68
CA ALA A 18 4.95 5.27 -12.66
C ALA A 18 4.28 4.17 -11.84
N PRO A 19 5.00 3.07 -11.51
CA PRO A 19 4.44 2.03 -10.66
C PRO A 19 4.06 2.65 -9.31
N LEU A 20 2.99 2.11 -8.69
CA LEU A 20 2.59 2.54 -7.36
C LEU A 20 3.74 2.29 -6.37
N PRO A 21 4.07 3.27 -5.51
CA PRO A 21 4.93 3.00 -4.37
C PRO A 21 4.39 1.80 -3.61
N THR A 22 5.27 0.86 -3.28
CA THR A 22 4.89 -0.41 -2.69
C THR A 22 5.64 -0.63 -1.39
N TYR A 23 4.90 -1.01 -0.35
CA TYR A 23 5.41 -1.32 0.97
C TYR A 23 5.08 -2.76 1.30
N GLU A 24 5.82 -3.37 2.20
CA GLU A 24 5.59 -4.74 2.60
C GLU A 24 5.35 -4.86 4.10
N LEU A 25 4.35 -5.66 4.47
CA LEU A 25 4.07 -6.06 5.83
C LEU A 25 4.07 -7.58 5.90
N ALA A 26 4.85 -8.13 6.82
CA ALA A 26 4.76 -9.53 7.19
C ALA A 26 3.95 -9.63 8.49
N ILE A 27 3.05 -10.60 8.55
CA ILE A 27 2.22 -10.83 9.73
C ILE A 27 2.43 -12.26 10.19
N SER A 28 2.84 -12.44 11.43
CA SER A 28 3.05 -13.73 12.07
C SER A 28 2.23 -13.81 13.34
N ASP A 29 1.12 -14.56 13.29
CA ASP A 29 0.23 -14.79 14.43
C ASP A 29 -0.12 -13.49 15.18
N GLY A 30 -0.51 -12.47 14.41
CA GLY A 30 -0.91 -11.15 14.91
C GLY A 30 0.20 -10.13 15.09
N ARG A 31 1.45 -10.49 14.86
CA ARG A 31 2.60 -9.58 14.97
C ARG A 31 2.97 -9.03 13.61
N PHE A 32 3.07 -7.71 13.51
CA PHE A 32 3.40 -6.99 12.28
C PHE A 32 4.88 -6.65 12.20
N THR A 33 5.48 -6.91 11.06
CA THR A 33 6.87 -6.54 10.76
C THR A 33 6.91 -5.82 9.40
N PRO A 34 7.27 -4.54 9.34
CA PRO A 34 7.47 -3.64 10.47
C PRO A 34 6.15 -3.29 11.18
N PRO A 35 6.19 -2.78 12.42
CA PRO A 35 4.97 -2.38 13.12
C PRO A 35 4.40 -1.05 12.64
N SER A 36 5.13 -0.32 11.83
CA SER A 36 4.66 0.93 11.24
C SER A 36 5.30 1.19 9.88
N LEU A 37 4.56 1.91 9.04
CA LEU A 37 5.00 2.36 7.74
C LEU A 37 4.91 3.87 7.69
N THR A 38 5.90 4.52 7.08
CA THR A 38 5.85 5.95 6.76
C THR A 38 5.66 6.11 5.27
N VAL A 39 4.64 6.85 4.86
CA VAL A 39 4.29 7.05 3.46
C VAL A 39 4.11 8.53 3.14
N PRO A 40 4.37 8.97 1.90
CA PRO A 40 4.02 10.32 1.48
C PRO A 40 2.51 10.54 1.52
N ALA A 41 2.08 11.65 2.14
CA ALA A 41 0.69 12.06 2.10
C ALA A 41 0.30 12.47 0.67
N GLY A 42 -0.96 12.26 0.31
CA GLY A 42 -1.48 12.68 -0.98
C GLY A 42 -1.13 11.77 -2.15
N GLN A 43 -0.50 10.63 -1.90
CA GLN A 43 -0.09 9.70 -2.92
C GLN A 43 -0.69 8.31 -2.71
N ARG A 44 -1.30 7.77 -3.75
CA ARG A 44 -1.81 6.40 -3.77
C ARG A 44 -0.64 5.41 -3.66
N PHE A 45 -0.82 4.32 -2.92
CA PHE A 45 0.22 3.32 -2.73
C PHE A 45 -0.37 1.92 -2.53
N LYS A 46 0.52 0.93 -2.56
CA LYS A 46 0.18 -0.47 -2.38
C LYS A 46 0.91 -1.04 -1.18
N ILE A 47 0.24 -1.88 -0.41
CA ILE A 47 0.85 -2.68 0.65
C ILE A 47 0.73 -4.14 0.27
N ILE A 48 1.85 -4.83 0.17
CA ILE A 48 1.90 -6.29 0.07
C ILE A 48 1.82 -6.83 1.48
N VAL A 49 0.88 -7.71 1.72
CA VAL A 49 0.64 -8.32 3.02
C VAL A 49 0.96 -9.81 2.92
N ARG A 50 1.86 -10.29 3.76
CA ARG A 50 2.26 -11.70 3.81
C ARG A 50 1.94 -12.31 5.14
N ASN A 51 1.22 -13.42 5.12
CA ASN A 51 1.05 -14.22 6.32
C ASN A 51 2.20 -15.22 6.42
N VAL A 52 3.14 -14.95 7.32
CA VAL A 52 4.32 -15.80 7.56
C VAL A 52 4.18 -16.63 8.84
N GLY A 53 3.02 -16.60 9.46
CA GLY A 53 2.71 -17.35 10.67
C GLY A 53 2.08 -18.72 10.40
N GLN A 54 1.60 -19.34 11.45
CA GLN A 54 1.07 -20.71 11.43
C GLN A 54 -0.44 -20.77 11.23
N GLY A 55 -1.16 -19.72 11.61
CA GLY A 55 -2.61 -19.64 11.53
C GLY A 55 -3.10 -18.53 10.61
N PRO A 56 -4.42 -18.43 10.38
CA PRO A 56 -4.99 -17.37 9.60
C PRO A 56 -4.84 -16.01 10.30
N ILE A 57 -4.74 -14.96 9.51
CA ILE A 57 -4.73 -13.58 10.00
C ILE A 57 -5.80 -12.77 9.25
N GLU A 58 -6.23 -11.69 9.86
CA GLU A 58 -7.08 -10.72 9.20
C GLU A 58 -6.48 -9.33 9.38
N PHE A 59 -5.90 -8.81 8.30
CA PHE A 59 -5.41 -7.44 8.26
C PHE A 59 -6.60 -6.50 8.15
N GLU A 60 -6.77 -5.64 9.15
CA GLU A 60 -7.88 -4.72 9.20
C GLU A 60 -7.44 -3.31 9.59
N SER A 61 -7.99 -2.33 8.90
CA SER A 61 -7.84 -0.92 9.25
C SER A 61 -9.18 -0.24 9.15
N LEU A 62 -9.74 0.17 10.29
CA LEU A 62 -11.00 0.89 10.31
C LEU A 62 -10.91 2.26 9.63
N PRO A 63 -9.88 3.09 9.91
CA PRO A 63 -9.77 4.38 9.24
C PRO A 63 -9.56 4.29 7.73
N LEU A 64 -8.96 3.21 7.24
CA LEU A 64 -8.73 3.00 5.81
C LEU A 64 -9.83 2.19 5.13
N ARG A 65 -10.74 1.62 5.91
CA ARG A 65 -11.81 0.74 5.43
C ARG A 65 -11.27 -0.43 4.61
N VAL A 66 -10.22 -1.06 5.12
CA VAL A 66 -9.57 -2.21 4.50
C VAL A 66 -9.71 -3.41 5.41
N GLU A 67 -9.99 -4.55 4.79
CA GLU A 67 -10.17 -5.82 5.46
C GLU A 67 -9.68 -6.93 4.53
N LYS A 68 -8.75 -7.77 5.00
CA LYS A 68 -8.16 -8.82 4.19
C LYS A 68 -7.82 -10.03 5.04
N VAL A 69 -8.46 -11.16 4.75
CA VAL A 69 -8.17 -12.44 5.42
C VAL A 69 -7.16 -13.22 4.60
N LEU A 70 -6.10 -13.71 5.24
CA LEU A 70 -5.09 -14.53 4.61
C LEU A 70 -4.81 -15.78 5.43
N GLY A 71 -4.87 -16.94 4.78
CA GLY A 71 -4.38 -18.18 5.37
C GLY A 71 -2.87 -18.21 5.50
N PRO A 72 -2.31 -19.20 6.24
CA PRO A 72 -0.86 -19.35 6.38
C PRO A 72 -0.16 -19.44 5.02
N GLY A 73 0.95 -18.72 4.87
CA GLY A 73 1.74 -18.71 3.65
C GLY A 73 1.17 -17.91 2.49
N VAL A 74 -0.02 -17.32 2.65
CA VAL A 74 -0.65 -16.54 1.59
C VAL A 74 -0.09 -15.12 1.57
N THR A 75 0.19 -14.63 0.36
CA THR A 75 0.58 -13.25 0.08
C THR A 75 -0.51 -12.60 -0.75
N SER A 76 -0.90 -11.39 -0.37
CA SER A 76 -1.88 -10.60 -1.10
C SER A 76 -1.48 -9.13 -1.04
N PHE A 77 -2.34 -8.24 -1.49
CA PHE A 77 -2.06 -6.82 -1.43
C PHE A 77 -3.35 -6.01 -1.24
N VAL A 78 -3.16 -4.80 -0.76
CA VAL A 78 -4.20 -3.79 -0.69
C VAL A 78 -3.69 -2.51 -1.32
N VAL A 79 -4.57 -1.79 -1.99
CA VAL A 79 -4.27 -0.47 -2.56
C VAL A 79 -4.93 0.58 -1.70
N ILE A 80 -4.16 1.57 -1.28
CA ILE A 80 -4.62 2.64 -0.41
C ILE A 80 -4.72 3.93 -1.21
N HIS A 81 -5.87 4.58 -1.12
CA HIS A 81 -6.09 5.89 -1.73
C HIS A 81 -5.20 6.95 -1.06
N PRO A 82 -4.95 8.09 -1.73
CA PRO A 82 -4.17 9.17 -1.13
C PRO A 82 -4.69 9.55 0.25
N LEU A 83 -3.77 9.63 1.22
CA LEU A 83 -4.09 9.94 2.60
C LEU A 83 -3.72 11.38 2.94
N LYS A 84 -4.54 12.01 3.76
CA LYS A 84 -4.17 13.26 4.43
C LYS A 84 -3.07 12.97 5.45
N PRO A 85 -2.21 13.96 5.78
CA PRO A 85 -1.23 13.77 6.85
C PRO A 85 -1.92 13.28 8.13
N GLY A 86 -1.34 12.26 8.76
CA GLY A 86 -1.90 11.68 9.98
C GLY A 86 -1.50 10.24 10.19
N ARG A 87 -2.05 9.67 11.24
CA ARG A 87 -1.77 8.30 11.66
C ARG A 87 -3.02 7.44 11.47
N TYR A 88 -2.83 6.30 10.80
CA TYR A 88 -3.89 5.37 10.43
C TYR A 88 -3.55 4.00 11.00
N THR A 89 -4.30 3.56 11.99
CA THR A 89 -4.03 2.29 12.68
C THR A 89 -4.52 1.09 11.90
N PHE A 90 -3.85 -0.05 12.09
CA PHE A 90 -4.28 -1.35 11.59
C PHE A 90 -4.04 -2.42 12.66
N PHE A 91 -4.71 -3.54 12.53
CA PHE A 91 -4.62 -4.63 13.50
C PHE A 91 -4.99 -5.95 12.85
N ASP A 92 -4.77 -7.05 13.58
CA ASP A 92 -5.20 -8.38 13.18
C ASP A 92 -6.46 -8.74 13.98
N GLU A 93 -7.60 -8.86 13.29
CA GLU A 93 -8.89 -9.14 13.93
C GLU A 93 -8.90 -10.48 14.65
N PHE A 94 -8.07 -11.42 14.22
CA PHE A 94 -7.97 -12.74 14.87
C PHE A 94 -7.02 -12.75 16.08
N HIS A 95 -6.35 -11.63 16.36
CA HIS A 95 -5.38 -11.50 17.44
C HIS A 95 -5.52 -10.16 18.14
N LEU A 96 -6.71 -9.91 18.71
CA LEU A 96 -7.05 -8.62 19.32
C LEU A 96 -6.29 -8.33 20.60
N ASP A 97 -5.65 -9.33 21.19
CA ASP A 97 -4.81 -9.19 22.38
C ASP A 97 -3.42 -8.62 22.08
N LEU A 98 -3.06 -8.54 20.79
CA LEU A 98 -1.77 -7.99 20.39
C LEU A 98 -1.91 -6.56 19.89
N PRO A 99 -0.88 -5.74 20.11
CA PRO A 99 -0.88 -4.40 19.53
C PRO A 99 -0.81 -4.50 18.00
N GLY A 100 -1.63 -3.73 17.33
CA GLY A 100 -1.52 -3.61 15.88
C GLY A 100 -0.34 -2.72 15.51
N GLY A 101 -0.48 -2.09 14.35
CA GLY A 101 0.50 -1.13 13.87
C GLY A 101 -0.18 0.11 13.32
N TYR A 102 0.57 0.90 12.59
CA TYR A 102 0.01 2.11 11.99
C TYR A 102 0.80 2.55 10.76
N ILE A 103 0.11 3.33 9.94
CA ILE A 103 0.69 4.04 8.80
C ILE A 103 0.77 5.51 9.21
N GLU A 104 1.94 6.11 9.05
CA GLU A 104 2.15 7.54 9.24
C GLU A 104 2.24 8.19 7.86
N ALA A 105 1.27 9.03 7.50
CA ALA A 105 1.29 9.80 6.26
C ALA A 105 1.81 11.22 6.56
N GLN A 106 2.85 11.63 5.85
CA GLN A 106 3.49 12.93 6.10
C GLN A 106 4.04 13.61 4.83
#